data_a5fd82d7f25860815e239884784caea0
#
_entry.id   a5fd82d7f25860815e239884784caea0
#
_cell.length_a   1.000
_cell.length_b   1.000
_cell.length_c   1.000
_cell.angle_alpha   90.00
_cell.angle_beta   90.00
_cell.angle_gamma   90.00
#
_symmetry.space_group_name_H-M   'P 1'
#
loop_
_entity.id
_entity.type
_entity.pdbx_description
1 polymer ?
#
loop_
_entity_poly.entity_id
_entity_poly.type
_entity_poly.pdbx_seq_one_letter_code
_entity_poly.pdbx_strand_id
1 'polypeptide(L)'
;MATPESESFVRSFARGLQVIEALGHGPGRQTLAEVADAVGLARTAIRCVWLTLVDLGFVRSDDKRYWLTPRVLRLGMSYLSSLPYWREAQPALEELSSRVHQSCALSVI
;
A
#
# COMPACT_ATOMS: atom_id res chain seq x y z
N MET A 1 -9.68 -0.92 -21.61
CA MET A 1 -9.55 -0.94 -20.14
C MET A 1 -10.74 -1.68 -19.53
N ALA A 2 -10.50 -2.57 -18.59
CA ALA A 2 -11.59 -3.31 -17.93
C ALA A 2 -12.44 -2.40 -17.04
N THR A 3 -13.74 -2.68 -16.96
CA THR A 3 -14.67 -1.96 -16.09
C THR A 3 -15.15 -2.89 -14.98
N PRO A 4 -15.76 -2.36 -13.90
CA PRO A 4 -16.27 -3.21 -12.82
C PRO A 4 -17.28 -4.28 -13.24
N GLU A 5 -17.95 -4.10 -14.36
CA GLU A 5 -18.90 -5.07 -14.91
C GLU A 5 -18.25 -6.06 -15.88
N SER A 6 -17.01 -5.84 -16.24
CA SER A 6 -16.28 -6.69 -17.18
C SER A 6 -15.87 -8.01 -16.51
N GLU A 7 -15.92 -9.11 -17.27
CA GLU A 7 -15.46 -10.41 -16.79
C GLU A 7 -13.98 -10.42 -16.43
N SER A 8 -13.20 -9.57 -17.09
CA SER A 8 -11.76 -9.47 -16.81
C SER A 8 -11.43 -8.62 -15.58
N PHE A 9 -12.42 -7.97 -14.97
CA PHE A 9 -12.20 -7.12 -13.81
C PHE A 9 -12.11 -7.97 -12.54
N VAL A 10 -10.99 -7.87 -11.83
CA VAL A 10 -10.77 -8.61 -10.59
C VAL A 10 -11.03 -7.68 -9.40
N ARG A 11 -12.17 -7.86 -8.75
CA ARG A 11 -12.61 -6.98 -7.66
C ARG A 11 -11.69 -7.03 -6.45
N SER A 12 -11.21 -8.21 -6.09
CA SER A 12 -10.32 -8.35 -4.94
C SER A 12 -8.99 -7.61 -5.15
N PHE A 13 -8.50 -7.62 -6.37
CA PHE A 13 -7.28 -6.87 -6.70
C PHE A 13 -7.52 -5.36 -6.59
N ALA A 14 -8.64 -4.89 -7.13
CA ALA A 14 -9.01 -3.48 -7.03
C ALA A 14 -9.17 -3.04 -5.57
N ARG A 15 -9.78 -3.88 -4.74
CA ARG A 15 -9.92 -3.61 -3.30
C ARG A 15 -8.56 -3.52 -2.62
N GLY A 16 -7.62 -4.37 -3.02
CA GLY A 16 -6.25 -4.33 -2.48
C GLY A 16 -5.58 -2.99 -2.74
N LEU A 17 -5.71 -2.48 -3.95
CA LEU A 17 -5.16 -1.18 -4.30
C LEU A 17 -5.82 -0.05 -3.51
N GLN A 18 -7.13 -0.12 -3.32
CA GLN A 18 -7.88 0.87 -2.53
C GLN A 18 -7.41 0.88 -1.07
N VAL A 19 -7.16 -0.30 -0.49
CA VAL A 19 -6.68 -0.41 0.88
C VAL A 19 -5.28 0.22 1.00
N ILE A 20 -4.40 -0.05 0.05
CA ILE A 20 -3.06 0.55 0.05
C ILE A 20 -3.15 2.07 0.01
N GLU A 21 -3.98 2.61 -0.88
CA GLU A 21 -4.17 4.05 -0.99
C GLU A 21 -4.74 4.66 0.29
N ALA A 22 -5.72 3.99 0.89
CA ALA A 22 -6.33 4.47 2.14
C ALA A 22 -5.32 4.52 3.27
N LEU A 23 -4.46 3.51 3.38
CA LEU A 23 -3.41 3.49 4.39
C LEU A 23 -2.37 4.58 4.15
N GLY A 24 -2.12 4.92 2.89
CA GLY A 24 -1.16 5.95 2.54
C GLY A 24 -1.66 7.37 2.79
N HIS A 25 -2.98 7.60 2.70
CA HIS A 25 -3.56 8.92 2.86
C HIS A 25 -4.03 9.24 4.28
N GLY A 26 -4.23 8.22 5.10
CA GLY A 26 -4.72 8.41 6.46
C GLY A 26 -3.58 8.56 7.47
N PRO A 27 -3.93 8.52 8.78
CA PRO A 27 -2.92 8.45 9.84
C PRO A 27 -2.02 7.25 9.63
N GLY A 28 -0.79 7.32 10.15
CA GLY A 28 0.20 6.27 9.92
C GLY A 28 -0.28 4.86 10.28
N ARG A 29 -1.07 4.73 11.35
CA ARG A 29 -1.61 3.44 11.79
C ARG A 29 -3.12 3.53 11.88
N GLN A 30 -3.80 2.56 11.28
CA GLN A 30 -5.26 2.57 11.20
C GLN A 30 -5.83 1.21 11.57
N THR A 31 -7.05 1.23 12.11
CA THR A 31 -7.79 0.01 12.39
C THR A 31 -8.53 -0.45 11.13
N LEU A 32 -8.96 -1.72 11.15
CA LEU A 32 -9.77 -2.27 10.07
C LEU A 32 -11.04 -1.44 9.84
N ALA A 33 -11.69 -1.00 10.92
CA ALA A 33 -12.90 -0.20 10.82
C ALA A 33 -12.65 1.15 10.14
N GLU A 34 -11.54 1.80 10.50
CA GLU A 34 -11.19 3.09 9.89
C GLU A 34 -10.96 2.97 8.39
N VAL A 35 -10.26 1.93 7.96
CA VAL A 35 -9.99 1.70 6.54
C VAL A 35 -11.27 1.31 5.81
N ALA A 36 -12.11 0.47 6.40
CA ALA A 36 -13.38 0.08 5.80
C ALA A 36 -14.28 1.29 5.57
N ASP A 37 -14.34 2.21 6.54
CA ASP A 37 -15.09 3.46 6.39
C ASP A 37 -14.51 4.34 5.28
N ALA A 38 -13.19 4.43 5.21
CA ALA A 38 -12.53 5.29 4.22
C ALA A 38 -12.78 4.81 2.79
N VAL A 39 -12.80 3.49 2.56
CA VAL A 39 -13.02 2.94 1.22
C VAL A 39 -14.49 2.62 0.94
N GLY A 40 -15.37 2.72 1.94
CA GLY A 40 -16.79 2.47 1.76
C GLY A 40 -17.16 1.01 1.55
N LEU A 41 -16.39 0.09 2.12
CA LEU A 41 -16.62 -1.35 1.98
C LEU A 41 -16.87 -1.99 3.34
N ALA A 42 -17.50 -3.17 3.33
CA ALA A 42 -17.72 -3.94 4.55
C ALA A 42 -16.40 -4.46 5.11
N ARG A 43 -16.32 -4.59 6.44
CA ARG A 43 -15.12 -5.08 7.11
C ARG A 43 -14.70 -6.46 6.62
N THR A 44 -15.67 -7.33 6.34
CA THR A 44 -15.37 -8.69 5.85
C THR A 44 -14.69 -8.66 4.49
N ALA A 45 -15.08 -7.73 3.61
CA ALA A 45 -14.45 -7.58 2.29
C ALA A 45 -13.01 -7.09 2.42
N ILE A 46 -12.76 -6.18 3.35
CA ILE A 46 -11.42 -5.63 3.59
C ILE A 46 -10.50 -6.66 4.25
N ARG A 47 -11.05 -7.45 5.16
CA ARG A 47 -10.24 -8.40 5.94
C ARG A 47 -9.47 -9.40 5.09
N CYS A 48 -10.12 -9.99 4.08
CA CYS A 48 -9.44 -10.96 3.21
C CYS A 48 -8.29 -10.32 2.44
N VAL A 49 -8.54 -9.13 1.89
CA VAL A 49 -7.53 -8.36 1.18
C VAL A 49 -6.38 -8.00 2.11
N TRP A 50 -6.71 -7.57 3.30
CA TRP A 50 -5.76 -7.15 4.32
C TRP A 50 -4.81 -8.27 4.70
N LEU A 51 -5.35 -9.46 4.99
CA LEU A 51 -4.54 -10.62 5.34
C LEU A 51 -3.57 -10.99 4.22
N THR A 52 -4.03 -10.88 2.97
CA THR A 52 -3.17 -11.11 1.81
C THR A 52 -2.01 -10.11 1.76
N LEU A 53 -2.30 -8.83 1.99
CA LEU A 53 -1.27 -7.79 1.99
C LEU A 53 -0.25 -8.00 3.11
N VAL A 54 -0.69 -8.47 4.27
CA VAL A 54 0.22 -8.81 5.38
C VAL A 54 1.12 -9.97 4.99
N ASP A 55 0.54 -11.02 4.40
CA ASP A 55 1.31 -12.19 3.97
C ASP A 55 2.35 -11.84 2.90
N LEU A 56 2.02 -10.91 2.01
CA LEU A 56 2.93 -10.47 0.96
C LEU A 56 3.98 -9.47 1.45
N GLY A 57 3.82 -8.96 2.66
CA GLY A 57 4.76 -8.04 3.26
C GLY A 57 4.54 -6.57 2.94
N PHE A 58 3.42 -6.21 2.32
CA PHE A 58 3.08 -4.82 2.01
C PHE A 58 2.48 -4.08 3.20
N VAL A 59 1.91 -4.81 4.16
CA VAL A 59 1.26 -4.26 5.34
C VAL A 59 1.78 -4.98 6.57
N ARG A 60 1.99 -4.24 7.64
CA ARG A 60 2.30 -4.81 8.96
C ARG A 60 1.17 -4.51 9.92
N SER A 61 1.05 -5.35 10.91
CA SER A 61 0.04 -5.17 11.95
C SER A 61 0.67 -5.32 13.33
N ASP A 62 0.12 -4.56 14.26
CA ASP A 62 0.46 -4.68 15.68
C ASP A 62 -0.87 -4.53 16.44
N ASP A 63 -1.30 -5.61 17.10
CA ASP A 63 -2.59 -5.70 17.75
C ASP A 63 -3.72 -5.50 16.75
N LYS A 64 -4.41 -4.38 16.79
CA LYS A 64 -5.55 -4.09 15.89
C LYS A 64 -5.26 -2.97 14.90
N ARG A 65 -4.02 -2.50 14.85
CA ARG A 65 -3.63 -1.41 13.96
C ARG A 65 -2.72 -1.91 12.85
N TYR A 66 -2.82 -1.28 11.69
CA TYR A 66 -2.12 -1.70 10.49
C TYR A 66 -1.47 -0.50 9.81
N TRP A 67 -0.35 -0.73 9.11
CA TRP A 67 0.35 0.32 8.38
C TRP A 67 1.13 -0.27 7.22
N LEU A 68 1.44 0.59 6.22
CA LEU A 68 2.19 0.18 5.05
C LEU A 68 3.67 -0.03 5.40
N THR A 69 4.31 -0.93 4.64
CA THR A 69 5.74 -1.17 4.73
C THR A 69 6.47 -0.52 3.55
N PRO A 70 7.81 -0.35 3.64
CA PRO A 70 8.58 0.15 2.50
C PRO A 70 8.48 -0.71 1.24
N ARG A 71 8.01 -1.94 1.36
CA ARG A 71 7.85 -2.83 0.20
C ARG A 71 6.92 -2.24 -0.86
N VAL A 72 5.97 -1.39 -0.46
CA VAL A 72 5.07 -0.71 -1.38
C VAL A 72 5.83 0.16 -2.38
N LEU A 73 7.00 0.68 -2.00
CA LEU A 73 7.83 1.48 -2.89
C LEU A 73 8.30 0.72 -4.12
N ARG A 74 8.43 -0.59 -4.03
CA ARG A 74 8.85 -1.40 -5.18
C ARG A 74 7.88 -1.26 -6.36
N LEU A 75 6.60 -1.10 -6.08
CA LEU A 75 5.59 -0.91 -7.11
C LEU A 75 5.80 0.40 -7.86
N GLY A 76 6.06 1.48 -7.11
CA GLY A 76 6.34 2.78 -7.70
C GLY A 76 7.67 2.82 -8.42
N MET A 77 8.70 2.19 -7.85
CA MET A 77 10.01 2.14 -8.46
C MET A 77 10.01 1.38 -9.79
N SER A 78 9.16 0.36 -9.90
CA SER A 78 9.01 -0.37 -11.16
C SER A 78 8.55 0.55 -12.28
N TYR A 79 7.63 1.46 -12.00
CA TYR A 79 7.19 2.45 -12.98
C TYR A 79 8.33 3.42 -13.32
N LEU A 80 8.97 3.95 -12.28
CA LEU A 80 10.02 4.96 -12.47
C LEU A 80 11.22 4.41 -13.24
N SER A 81 11.59 3.16 -12.99
CA SER A 81 12.72 2.54 -13.69
C SER A 81 12.44 2.27 -15.16
N SER A 82 11.17 2.31 -15.58
CA SER A 82 10.81 2.14 -16.99
C SER A 82 10.85 3.45 -17.77
N LEU A 83 11.01 4.59 -17.08
CA LEU A 83 11.02 5.89 -17.74
C LEU A 83 12.38 6.19 -18.34
N PRO A 84 12.42 6.96 -19.47
CA PRO A 84 13.71 7.32 -20.11
C PRO A 84 14.61 8.17 -19.20
N TYR A 85 14.04 8.86 -18.22
CA TYR A 85 14.76 9.76 -17.32
C TYR A 85 15.12 9.11 -15.99
N TRP A 86 15.10 7.78 -15.94
CA TRP A 86 15.37 7.04 -14.70
C TRP A 86 16.69 7.45 -14.05
N ARG A 87 17.74 7.60 -14.86
CA ARG A 87 19.07 7.95 -14.34
C ARG A 87 19.11 9.30 -13.64
N GLU A 88 18.31 10.25 -14.13
CA GLU A 88 18.23 11.58 -13.52
C GLU A 88 17.44 11.56 -12.23
N ALA A 89 16.46 10.69 -12.14
CA ALA A 89 15.62 10.57 -10.96
C ALA A 89 16.21 9.68 -9.86
N GLN A 90 17.18 8.85 -10.20
CA GLN A 90 17.74 7.86 -9.28
C GLN A 90 18.22 8.43 -7.95
N PRO A 91 19.01 9.53 -7.91
CA PRO A 91 19.45 10.06 -6.62
C PRO A 91 18.31 10.50 -5.72
N ALA A 92 17.26 11.12 -6.28
CA ALA A 92 16.11 11.53 -5.52
C ALA A 92 15.33 10.34 -4.96
N LEU A 93 15.22 9.27 -5.74
CA LEU A 93 14.55 8.04 -5.32
C LEU A 93 15.32 7.33 -4.23
N GLU A 94 16.64 7.30 -4.32
CA GLU A 94 17.47 6.71 -3.28
C GLU A 94 17.33 7.47 -1.97
N GLU A 95 17.29 8.79 -2.03
CA GLU A 95 17.09 9.62 -0.84
C GLU A 95 15.73 9.36 -0.22
N LEU A 96 14.66 9.27 -1.04
CA LEU A 96 13.32 8.98 -0.56
C LEU A 96 13.27 7.61 0.10
N SER A 97 13.85 6.60 -0.52
CA SER A 97 13.90 5.24 0.01
C SER A 97 14.61 5.21 1.37
N SER A 98 15.73 5.95 1.48
CA SER A 98 16.47 6.06 2.74
C SER A 98 15.62 6.69 3.84
N ARG A 99 14.90 7.77 3.53
CA ARG A 99 14.03 8.44 4.50
C ARG A 99 12.90 7.52 4.97
N VAL A 100 12.32 6.75 4.07
CA VAL A 100 11.26 5.81 4.42
C VAL A 100 11.80 4.72 5.34
N HIS A 101 12.99 4.20 5.07
CA HIS A 101 13.63 3.22 5.93
C HIS A 101 13.89 3.78 7.32
N GLN A 102 14.38 5.01 7.42
CA GLN A 102 14.61 5.67 8.71
C GLN A 102 13.30 5.84 9.48
N SER A 103 12.24 6.26 8.81
CA SER A 103 10.92 6.41 9.45
C SER A 103 10.41 5.09 9.97
N CYS A 104 10.56 4.01 9.23
CA CYS A 104 10.15 2.68 9.67
C CYS A 104 10.97 2.21 10.87
N ALA A 105 12.28 2.47 10.86
CA ALA A 105 13.15 2.12 11.99
C ALA A 105 12.75 2.87 13.25
N LEU A 106 12.43 4.16 13.14
CA LEU A 106 11.98 4.97 14.27
C LEU A 106 10.63 4.50 14.82
N SER A 107 9.73 4.06 13.97
CA SER A 107 8.41 3.62 14.40
C SER A 107 8.43 2.25 15.09
N VAL A 108 9.51 1.48 14.94
CA VAL A 108 9.67 0.18 15.62
C VAL A 108 10.20 0.33 17.03
N ILE A 109 10.86 1.43 17.32
CA ILE A 109 11.36 1.75 18.64
C ILE A 109 10.24 2.30 19.51
#